data_611ecd0f7f6642df57eae5e22d0dab10
#
_entry.id   611ecd0f7f6642df57eae5e22d0dab10
#
_cell.length_a   1.000
_cell.length_b   1.000
_cell.length_c   1.000
_cell.angle_alpha   90.00
_cell.angle_beta   90.00
_cell.angle_gamma   90.00
#
_symmetry.space_group_name_H-M   'P 1'
#
loop_
_entity.id
_entity.type
_entity.pdbx_description
1 polymer ?
#
loop_
_entity_poly.entity_id
_entity_poly.type
_entity_poly.pdbx_seq_one_letter_code
_entity_poly.pdbx_strand_id
1 'polypeptide(L)' 'MVTVEKQNNVEDRLNRISFEFRGLSTDTKPTTLYGGANIANGSVFVEMDTEKILFYDEENSAWVGGN' A
#
# COMPACT_ATOMS: atom_id res chain seq x y z
N MET A 1 -1.55 -4.40 13.40
CA MET A 1 -2.20 -3.13 13.05
C MET A 1 -1.47 -2.46 11.89
N VAL A 2 -2.22 -2.03 10.88
CA VAL A 2 -1.63 -1.32 9.74
C VAL A 2 -1.50 0.16 10.08
N THR A 3 -0.31 0.72 9.85
CA THR A 3 -0.07 2.15 10.01
C THR A 3 0.44 2.75 8.70
N VAL A 4 0.21 4.04 8.51
CA VAL A 4 0.71 4.79 7.35
C VAL A 4 1.91 5.63 7.78
N GLU A 5 3.06 5.40 7.14
CA GLU A 5 4.29 6.15 7.43
C GLU A 5 4.49 7.33 6.49
N LYS A 6 4.05 7.18 5.24
CA LYS A 6 4.15 8.24 4.23
C LYS A 6 2.95 8.24 3.32
N GLN A 7 2.56 9.44 2.87
CA GLN A 7 1.52 9.64 1.87
C GLN A 7 1.99 10.70 0.91
N ASN A 8 2.00 10.38 -0.39
CA ASN A 8 2.38 11.33 -1.43
C ASN A 8 1.29 11.37 -2.50
N ASN A 9 0.76 12.54 -2.79
CA ASN A 9 -0.21 12.69 -3.86
C ASN A 9 0.44 12.42 -5.20
N VAL A 10 -0.26 11.63 -6.02
CA VAL A 10 0.12 11.44 -7.41
C VAL A 10 -0.57 12.53 -8.22
N GLU A 11 0.18 13.25 -9.06
CA GLU A 11 -0.37 14.33 -9.86
C GLU A 11 -1.23 13.78 -10.99
N ASP A 12 -2.49 13.50 -10.69
CA ASP A 12 -3.46 13.11 -11.69
C ASP A 12 -4.88 13.43 -11.20
N ARG A 13 -5.88 13.11 -12.02
CA ARG A 13 -7.28 13.47 -11.74
C ARG A 13 -8.03 12.40 -10.97
N LEU A 14 -7.34 11.33 -10.56
CA LEU A 14 -8.01 10.13 -10.06
C LEU A 14 -7.97 9.98 -8.55
N ASN A 15 -7.62 11.05 -7.84
CA ASN A 15 -7.50 11.02 -6.38
C ASN A 15 -6.66 9.83 -5.91
N ARG A 16 -5.44 9.74 -6.46
CA ARG A 16 -4.52 8.65 -6.16
C ARG A 16 -3.45 9.11 -5.19
N ILE A 17 -3.15 8.26 -4.24
CA ILE A 17 -2.09 8.53 -3.25
C ILE A 17 -1.15 7.34 -3.20
N SER A 18 0.16 7.62 -3.26
CA SER A 18 1.19 6.63 -3.02
C SER A 18 1.42 6.54 -1.51
N PHE A 19 1.21 5.37 -0.95
CA PHE A 19 1.33 5.14 0.49
C PHE A 19 2.55 4.30 0.81
N GLU A 20 3.08 4.52 2.01
CA GLU A 20 3.98 3.54 2.63
C GLU A 20 3.30 3.05 3.88
N PHE A 21 2.83 1.81 3.85
CA PHE A 21 2.19 1.16 4.98
C PHE A 21 3.18 0.30 5.75
N ARG A 22 2.90 0.11 7.02
CA ARG A 22 3.61 -0.87 7.86
C ARG A 22 2.59 -1.68 8.64
N GLY A 23 2.87 -2.96 8.81
CA GLY A 23 2.02 -3.86 9.56
C GLY A 23 2.63 -5.24 9.66
N LEU A 24 1.81 -6.20 10.05
CA LEU A 24 2.25 -7.59 10.21
C LEU A 24 1.77 -8.44 9.03
N SER A 25 2.39 -9.60 8.85
CA SER A 25 1.99 -10.52 7.78
C SER A 25 0.55 -10.99 7.95
N THR A 26 0.06 -11.01 9.19
CA THR A 26 -1.31 -11.42 9.53
C THR A 26 -2.34 -10.30 9.40
N ASP A 27 -1.89 -9.07 9.22
CA ASP A 27 -2.80 -7.93 9.04
C ASP A 27 -3.44 -7.96 7.66
N THR A 28 -4.73 -7.62 7.59
CA THR A 28 -5.39 -7.44 6.31
C THR A 28 -4.87 -6.17 5.66
N LYS A 29 -4.30 -6.31 4.47
CA LYS A 29 -3.71 -5.19 3.76
C LYS A 29 -4.80 -4.44 2.98
N PRO A 30 -4.80 -3.10 3.04
CA PRO A 30 -5.79 -2.33 2.29
C PRO A 30 -5.61 -2.53 0.78
N THR A 31 -6.72 -2.59 0.06
CA THR A 31 -6.72 -2.69 -1.39
C THR A 31 -7.68 -1.66 -1.96
N THR A 32 -7.45 -1.23 -3.17
CA THR A 32 -8.26 -0.27 -3.93
C THR A 32 -8.31 1.12 -3.29
N LEU A 33 -8.90 1.24 -2.08
CA LEU A 33 -9.09 2.52 -1.40
C LEU A 33 -8.53 2.48 0.01
N TYR A 34 -7.97 3.59 0.45
CA TYR A 34 -7.60 3.79 1.83
C TYR A 34 -7.83 5.25 2.21
N GLY A 35 -8.64 5.47 3.25
CA GLY A 35 -8.94 6.83 3.70
C GLY A 35 -9.63 7.68 2.64
N GLY A 36 -10.38 7.07 1.73
CA GLY A 36 -11.09 7.79 0.69
C GLY A 36 -10.28 8.06 -0.58
N ALA A 37 -9.02 7.67 -0.60
CA ALA A 37 -8.16 7.85 -1.77
C ALA A 37 -7.84 6.50 -2.42
N ASN A 38 -7.62 6.51 -3.73
CA ASN A 38 -7.19 5.31 -4.44
C ASN A 38 -5.71 5.06 -4.15
N ILE A 39 -5.38 3.81 -3.85
CA ILE A 39 -3.99 3.41 -3.61
C ILE A 39 -3.27 3.37 -4.96
N ALA A 40 -2.23 4.19 -5.09
CA ALA A 40 -1.50 4.31 -6.34
C ALA A 40 -0.56 3.12 -6.56
N ASN A 41 -0.28 2.86 -7.83
CA ASN A 41 0.68 1.84 -8.24
C ASN A 41 2.04 2.10 -7.59
N GLY A 42 2.67 1.03 -7.10
CA GLY A 42 3.97 1.16 -6.46
C GLY A 42 3.94 1.58 -4.99
N SER A 43 2.74 1.72 -4.41
CA SER A 43 2.64 1.88 -2.95
C SER A 43 3.30 0.68 -2.26
N VAL A 44 3.82 0.90 -1.06
CA VAL A 44 4.67 -0.07 -0.38
C VAL A 44 4.00 -0.52 0.92
N PHE A 45 4.09 -1.81 1.21
CA PHE A 45 3.70 -2.38 2.50
C PHE A 45 4.88 -3.13 3.08
N VAL A 46 5.35 -2.69 4.25
CA VAL A 46 6.44 -3.35 4.95
C VAL A 46 5.87 -4.25 6.02
N GLU A 47 6.13 -5.56 5.92
CA GLU A 47 5.76 -6.53 6.96
C GLU A 47 6.85 -6.56 8.02
N MET A 48 6.53 -6.07 9.19
CA MET A 48 7.53 -5.88 10.26
C MET A 48 7.96 -7.20 10.90
N ASP A 49 7.11 -8.21 10.88
CA ASP A 49 7.42 -9.51 11.48
C ASP A 49 8.25 -10.40 10.56
N THR A 50 8.10 -10.27 9.26
CA THR A 50 8.80 -11.09 8.26
C THR A 50 9.93 -10.35 7.57
N GLU A 51 9.99 -9.02 7.75
CA GLU A 51 10.93 -8.13 7.06
C GLU A 51 10.76 -8.14 5.54
N LYS A 52 9.57 -8.44 5.06
CA LYS A 52 9.26 -8.46 3.63
C LYS A 52 8.68 -7.13 3.19
N ILE A 53 8.95 -6.75 1.96
CA ILE A 53 8.43 -5.54 1.35
C ILE A 53 7.58 -5.92 0.15
N LEU A 54 6.32 -5.42 0.13
CA LEU A 54 5.38 -5.69 -0.93
C LEU A 54 5.09 -4.40 -1.70
N PHE A 55 4.82 -4.53 -2.98
CA PHE A 55 4.44 -3.41 -3.83
C PHE A 55 3.02 -3.59 -4.32
N TYR A 56 2.29 -2.47 -4.39
CA TYR A 56 0.90 -2.53 -4.83
C TYR A 56 0.81 -2.50 -6.34
N ASP A 57 0.04 -3.46 -6.88
CA ASP A 57 -0.29 -3.53 -8.31
C ASP A 57 -1.72 -3.01 -8.47
N GLU A 58 -1.84 -1.80 -8.98
CA GLU A 58 -3.12 -1.11 -9.11
C GLU A 58 -4.04 -1.80 -10.12
N GLU A 59 -3.50 -2.35 -11.19
CA GLU A 59 -4.29 -3.03 -12.22
C GLU A 59 -5.03 -4.24 -11.65
N ASN A 60 -4.38 -4.98 -10.77
CA ASN A 60 -4.94 -6.19 -10.20
C ASN A 60 -5.47 -6.00 -8.78
N SER A 61 -5.36 -4.79 -8.24
CA SER A 61 -5.74 -4.48 -6.86
C SER A 61 -5.13 -5.47 -5.87
N ALA A 62 -3.84 -5.74 -6.04
CA ALA A 62 -3.15 -6.77 -5.27
C ALA A 62 -1.76 -6.33 -4.87
N TRP A 63 -1.30 -6.85 -3.74
CA TRP A 63 0.06 -6.66 -3.26
C TRP A 63 0.94 -7.78 -3.81
N VAL A 64 2.09 -7.43 -4.38
CA VAL A 64 3.01 -8.38 -4.99
C VAL A 64 4.41 -8.23 -4.39
N GLY A 65 5.20 -9.27 -4.50
CA GLY A 65 6.54 -9.31 -3.94
C GLY A 65 6.57 -10.06 -2.62
N GLY A 66 7.35 -9.56 -1.69
CA GLY A 66 7.42 -10.21 -0.38
C GLY A 66 8.48 -11.28 -0.29
N ASN A 67 9.56 -11.10 -0.98
CA ASN A 67 10.70 -12.00 -0.89
C ASN A 67 11.66 -11.58 0.22
#